data_45e5895dc2f42b97e393ed5361cae8bd
#
_entry.id   45e5895dc2f42b97e393ed5361cae8bd
#
_cell.length_a   1.000
_cell.length_b   1.000
_cell.length_c   1.000
_cell.angle_alpha   90.00
_cell.angle_beta   90.00
_cell.angle_gamma   90.00
#
_symmetry.space_group_name_H-M   'P 1'
#
loop_
_entity.id
_entity.type
_entity.pdbx_description
1 polymer ?
#
loop_
_entity_poly.entity_id
_entity_poly.type
_entity_poly.pdbx_seq_one_letter_code
_entity_poly.pdbx_strand_id
1 'polypeptide(L)'
;MLDDHDRSGRRLLLKQPDVFARDPLAGTGKTLAQKYWFLPAFMSPLFESMLGRDGDDHDRLRQLVEKAFQKTAIDDMRPRIAAIADDLLGQIDTTQPAEIIATYTRVLHLMVICDLLGIPQSERAKVARWIAPLSGPTSAIGMLRGLPGLRRIMRYFRKDFERVRRAQRPGLITNLVEAENEGDKLNDDEFLAMVVTLFIAGHETMVHLISIGIYAVLSTPATRQAMQDNPAELPLLVEELMRFYSPVMMTKPHIVQEDVDLDGVPLAKGDQIAALLIAANHDEARFKVPETFIVNRRPNPHVCLGCNWRGPRPKWP
;
A
#
# COMPACT_ATOMS: atom_id res chain seq x y z
N MET A 1 28.87 -16.45 -6.27
CA MET A 1 29.39 -15.33 -7.06
C MET A 1 28.20 -14.47 -7.40
N LEU A 2 27.97 -13.39 -6.66
CA LEU A 2 26.85 -12.47 -6.89
C LEU A 2 27.30 -11.50 -7.99
N ASP A 3 26.43 -11.31 -8.97
CA ASP A 3 26.66 -10.48 -10.14
C ASP A 3 27.01 -9.04 -9.69
N ASP A 4 28.12 -8.49 -10.16
CA ASP A 4 28.68 -7.19 -9.74
C ASP A 4 27.76 -5.98 -10.04
N HIS A 5 26.71 -6.18 -10.83
CA HIS A 5 25.70 -5.15 -11.13
C HIS A 5 24.54 -5.08 -10.12
N ASP A 6 24.54 -5.92 -9.07
CA ASP A 6 23.45 -6.05 -8.11
C ASP A 6 23.76 -5.39 -6.72
N ARG A 7 24.84 -4.64 -6.61
CA ARG A 7 25.34 -4.00 -5.39
C ARG A 7 24.71 -2.65 -5.08
N SER A 8 23.57 -2.29 -5.67
CA SER A 8 22.90 -1.07 -5.20
C SER A 8 22.40 -1.29 -3.76
N GLY A 9 22.81 -0.45 -2.82
CA GLY A 9 22.48 -0.55 -1.39
C GLY A 9 20.99 -0.72 -1.07
N ARG A 10 20.12 -0.45 -2.03
CA ARG A 10 18.66 -0.63 -2.03
C ARG A 10 18.22 -2.09 -2.04
N ARG A 11 18.91 -2.95 -2.82
CA ARG A 11 18.62 -4.40 -2.89
C ARG A 11 19.11 -5.11 -1.64
N LEU A 12 20.23 -4.64 -1.08
CA LEU A 12 20.77 -5.14 0.18
C LEU A 12 19.79 -4.91 1.32
N LEU A 13 19.26 -3.70 1.47
CA LEU A 13 18.33 -3.36 2.55
C LEU A 13 17.05 -4.22 2.57
N LEU A 14 16.51 -4.57 1.39
CA LEU A 14 15.28 -5.36 1.28
C LEU A 14 15.51 -6.87 1.24
N LYS A 15 16.75 -7.34 1.04
CA LYS A 15 17.09 -8.76 0.89
C LYS A 15 17.91 -9.32 2.05
N GLN A 16 18.37 -8.49 2.96
CA GLN A 16 19.18 -8.89 4.11
C GLN A 16 18.48 -8.52 5.44
N PRO A 17 17.37 -9.20 5.78
CA PRO A 17 16.63 -8.92 7.01
C PRO A 17 17.46 -9.17 8.26
N ASP A 18 18.48 -10.04 8.17
CA ASP A 18 19.42 -10.31 9.26
C ASP A 18 20.31 -9.11 9.60
N VAL A 19 20.57 -8.23 8.63
CA VAL A 19 21.37 -7.01 8.80
C VAL A 19 20.47 -5.78 8.97
N PHE A 20 19.32 -5.74 8.29
CA PHE A 20 18.40 -4.60 8.25
C PHE A 20 16.99 -5.04 8.62
N ALA A 21 16.68 -5.06 9.91
CA ALA A 21 15.39 -5.51 10.41
C ALA A 21 14.31 -4.42 10.38
N ARG A 22 13.07 -4.83 10.16
CA ARG A 22 11.89 -3.97 10.34
C ARG A 22 11.44 -3.94 11.79
N ASP A 23 11.62 -5.07 12.49
CA ASP A 23 11.32 -5.17 13.92
C ASP A 23 12.46 -4.52 14.73
N PRO A 24 12.19 -3.43 15.46
CA PRO A 24 13.23 -2.79 16.26
C PRO A 24 13.72 -3.67 17.43
N LEU A 25 13.01 -4.74 17.79
CA LEU A 25 13.43 -5.64 18.87
C LEU A 25 14.84 -6.19 18.64
N ALA A 26 15.11 -6.60 17.40
CA ALA A 26 16.37 -7.21 17.03
C ALA A 26 17.58 -6.24 17.15
N GLY A 27 17.41 -4.95 16.79
CA GLY A 27 18.49 -3.96 16.84
C GLY A 27 18.55 -3.15 18.15
N THR A 28 17.40 -2.92 18.79
CA THR A 28 17.30 -2.02 19.96
C THR A 28 16.93 -2.72 21.27
N GLY A 29 16.59 -4.01 21.23
CA GLY A 29 16.09 -4.78 22.39
C GLY A 29 14.69 -4.33 22.86
N LYS A 30 13.99 -3.49 22.11
CA LYS A 30 12.65 -2.98 22.44
C LYS A 30 11.66 -3.29 21.34
N THR A 31 10.48 -3.80 21.72
CA THR A 31 9.36 -3.98 20.78
C THR A 31 8.84 -2.62 20.29
N LEU A 32 8.10 -2.62 19.17
CA LEU A 32 7.40 -1.42 18.70
C LEU A 32 6.48 -0.83 19.77
N ALA A 33 5.76 -1.67 20.52
CA ALA A 33 4.90 -1.22 21.62
C ALA A 33 5.70 -0.53 22.74
N GLN A 34 6.89 -1.05 23.11
CA GLN A 34 7.78 -0.43 24.09
C GLN A 34 8.41 0.85 23.57
N LYS A 35 8.79 0.90 22.30
CA LYS A 35 9.34 2.10 21.65
C LYS A 35 8.31 3.24 21.60
N TYR A 36 7.06 2.92 21.35
CA TYR A 36 5.96 3.88 21.24
C TYR A 36 5.00 3.83 22.44
N TRP A 37 5.53 3.62 23.65
CA TRP A 37 4.77 3.49 24.91
C TRP A 37 3.83 4.68 25.21
N PHE A 38 4.13 5.86 24.62
CA PHE A 38 3.34 7.09 24.76
C PHE A 38 2.10 7.12 23.86
N LEU A 39 1.97 6.17 22.91
CA LEU A 39 0.78 6.08 22.06
C LEU A 39 -0.38 5.43 22.82
N PRO A 40 -1.63 5.82 22.49
CA PRO A 40 -2.81 5.22 23.11
C PRO A 40 -2.83 3.69 22.97
N ALA A 41 -3.13 2.99 24.05
CA ALA A 41 -3.12 1.53 24.10
C ALA A 41 -4.00 0.84 23.02
N PHE A 42 -5.07 1.50 22.54
CA PHE A 42 -5.88 0.95 21.46
C PHE A 42 -5.13 0.81 20.12
N MET A 43 -3.97 1.44 19.98
CA MET A 43 -3.12 1.35 18.78
C MET A 43 -2.16 0.16 18.83
N SER A 44 -1.98 -0.49 19.98
CA SER A 44 -1.03 -1.60 20.12
C SER A 44 -1.21 -2.71 19.07
N PRO A 45 -2.43 -3.10 18.66
CA PRO A 45 -2.60 -4.09 17.60
C PRO A 45 -1.94 -3.72 16.28
N LEU A 46 -1.82 -2.42 15.96
CA LEU A 46 -1.19 -2.00 14.69
C LEU A 46 0.30 -2.37 14.59
N PHE A 47 0.94 -2.60 15.74
CA PHE A 47 2.34 -3.06 15.79
C PHE A 47 2.48 -4.55 15.45
N GLU A 48 1.38 -5.32 15.50
CA GLU A 48 1.34 -6.74 15.13
C GLU A 48 1.17 -6.96 13.63
N SER A 49 1.18 -5.89 12.82
CA SER A 49 1.05 -6.01 11.38
C SER A 49 2.33 -6.58 10.73
N MET A 50 2.17 -7.30 9.62
CA MET A 50 3.29 -7.85 8.85
C MET A 50 4.34 -6.80 8.42
N LEU A 51 3.96 -5.51 8.39
CA LEU A 51 4.86 -4.42 8.03
C LEU A 51 5.90 -4.09 9.12
N GLY A 52 5.70 -4.58 10.36
CA GLY A 52 6.61 -4.40 11.49
C GLY A 52 7.26 -5.71 11.95
N ARG A 53 7.09 -6.80 11.20
CA ARG A 53 7.65 -8.12 11.49
C ARG A 53 8.70 -8.50 10.46
N ASP A 54 9.62 -9.37 10.86
CA ASP A 54 10.65 -9.97 10.02
C ASP A 54 10.61 -11.51 10.12
N GLY A 55 11.38 -12.20 9.27
CA GLY A 55 11.51 -13.65 9.27
C GLY A 55 10.20 -14.42 9.14
N ASP A 56 10.08 -15.52 9.87
CA ASP A 56 8.98 -16.47 9.78
C ASP A 56 7.60 -15.83 10.08
N ASP A 57 7.54 -14.91 11.03
CA ASP A 57 6.31 -14.19 11.38
C ASP A 57 5.81 -13.32 10.22
N HIS A 58 6.72 -12.58 9.58
CA HIS A 58 6.39 -11.81 8.38
C HIS A 58 5.89 -12.72 7.27
N ASP A 59 6.60 -13.82 7.00
CA ASP A 59 6.28 -14.74 5.90
C ASP A 59 4.94 -15.45 6.15
N ARG A 60 4.67 -15.86 7.38
CA ARG A 60 3.39 -16.44 7.80
C ARG A 60 2.22 -15.47 7.54
N LEU A 61 2.31 -14.24 8.04
CA LEU A 61 1.27 -13.22 7.86
C LEU A 61 1.07 -12.88 6.38
N ARG A 62 2.16 -12.79 5.63
CA ARG A 62 2.13 -12.52 4.19
C ARG A 62 1.45 -13.65 3.41
N GLN A 63 1.75 -14.90 3.70
CA GLN A 63 1.11 -16.05 3.06
C GLN A 63 -0.40 -16.07 3.31
N LEU A 64 -0.85 -15.73 4.52
CA LEU A 64 -2.28 -15.63 4.83
C LEU A 64 -2.97 -14.55 3.98
N VAL A 65 -2.34 -13.38 3.84
CA VAL A 65 -2.84 -12.31 2.97
C VAL A 65 -2.88 -12.77 1.52
N GLU A 66 -1.81 -13.39 1.01
CA GLU A 66 -1.73 -13.87 -0.36
C GLU A 66 -2.83 -14.92 -0.66
N LYS A 67 -3.06 -15.86 0.26
CA LYS A 67 -4.15 -16.85 0.15
C LYS A 67 -5.54 -16.18 0.09
N ALA A 68 -5.79 -15.20 0.97
CA ALA A 68 -7.05 -14.48 1.00
C ALA A 68 -7.29 -13.69 -0.30
N PHE A 69 -6.24 -13.07 -0.85
CA PHE A 69 -6.32 -12.36 -2.13
C PHE A 69 -6.52 -13.32 -3.32
N GLN A 70 -5.91 -14.50 -3.30
CA GLN A 70 -6.10 -15.51 -4.35
C GLN A 70 -7.56 -15.99 -4.42
N LYS A 71 -8.24 -16.09 -3.27
CA LYS A 71 -9.68 -16.43 -3.19
C LYS A 71 -10.59 -15.26 -3.63
N THR A 72 -10.05 -14.05 -3.68
CA THR A 72 -10.79 -12.87 -4.12
C THR A 72 -10.65 -12.75 -5.62
N ALA A 73 -11.73 -12.94 -6.35
CA ALA A 73 -11.76 -12.75 -7.80
C ALA A 73 -11.69 -11.26 -8.14
N ILE A 74 -10.48 -10.69 -8.15
CA ILE A 74 -10.24 -9.27 -8.42
C ILE A 74 -10.76 -8.89 -9.81
N ASP A 75 -10.63 -9.79 -10.79
CA ASP A 75 -11.14 -9.57 -12.13
C ASP A 75 -12.68 -9.45 -12.16
N ASP A 76 -13.39 -10.15 -11.27
CA ASP A 76 -14.84 -10.05 -11.14
C ASP A 76 -15.29 -8.69 -10.57
N MET A 77 -14.37 -7.95 -9.92
CA MET A 77 -14.66 -6.59 -9.46
C MET A 77 -14.62 -5.54 -10.58
N ARG A 78 -13.99 -5.85 -11.73
CA ARG A 78 -13.81 -4.90 -12.84
C ARG A 78 -15.11 -4.25 -13.30
N PRO A 79 -16.22 -4.97 -13.61
CA PRO A 79 -17.47 -4.35 -14.01
C PRO A 79 -18.05 -3.43 -12.93
N ARG A 80 -17.89 -3.82 -11.66
CA ARG A 80 -18.36 -3.01 -10.53
C ARG A 80 -17.56 -1.74 -10.36
N ILE A 81 -16.23 -1.82 -10.50
CA ILE A 81 -15.33 -0.66 -10.45
C ILE A 81 -15.65 0.31 -11.58
N ALA A 82 -15.85 -0.20 -12.81
CA ALA A 82 -16.24 0.61 -13.96
C ALA A 82 -17.57 1.34 -13.71
N ALA A 83 -18.59 0.64 -13.22
CA ALA A 83 -19.89 1.24 -12.91
C ALA A 83 -19.79 2.35 -11.85
N ILE A 84 -18.97 2.17 -10.81
CA ILE A 84 -18.73 3.21 -9.80
C ILE A 84 -18.01 4.41 -10.41
N ALA A 85 -17.02 4.16 -11.27
CA ALA A 85 -16.26 5.21 -11.94
C ALA A 85 -17.16 6.05 -12.86
N ASP A 86 -18.01 5.40 -13.66
CA ASP A 86 -18.95 6.04 -14.57
C ASP A 86 -20.00 6.87 -13.81
N ASP A 87 -20.55 6.32 -12.72
CA ASP A 87 -21.52 7.04 -11.87
C ASP A 87 -20.91 8.32 -11.27
N LEU A 88 -19.68 8.22 -10.75
CA LEU A 88 -18.96 9.37 -10.19
C LEU A 88 -18.59 10.40 -11.26
N LEU A 89 -18.19 9.97 -12.45
CA LEU A 89 -17.92 10.88 -13.57
C LEU A 89 -19.19 11.60 -14.03
N GLY A 90 -20.32 10.89 -14.07
CA GLY A 90 -21.62 11.48 -14.42
C GLY A 90 -22.11 12.55 -13.43
N GLN A 91 -21.57 12.59 -12.21
CA GLN A 91 -21.92 13.59 -11.19
C GLN A 91 -21.04 14.86 -11.26
N ILE A 92 -19.98 14.86 -12.07
CA ILE A 92 -19.09 16.02 -12.22
C ILE A 92 -19.75 17.07 -13.10
N ASP A 93 -19.94 18.27 -12.56
CA ASP A 93 -20.36 19.43 -13.33
C ASP A 93 -19.20 19.93 -14.21
N THR A 94 -19.29 19.66 -15.51
CA THR A 94 -18.25 20.05 -16.49
C THR A 94 -18.31 21.52 -16.89
N THR A 95 -19.28 22.28 -16.43
CA THR A 95 -19.38 23.72 -16.67
C THR A 95 -18.52 24.56 -15.75
N GLN A 96 -17.99 23.96 -14.69
CA GLN A 96 -17.15 24.60 -13.69
C GLN A 96 -15.87 23.76 -13.41
N PRO A 97 -14.79 24.37 -12.88
CA PRO A 97 -13.65 23.62 -12.39
C PRO A 97 -14.06 22.63 -11.30
N ALA A 98 -13.73 21.36 -11.49
CA ALA A 98 -14.05 20.30 -10.55
C ALA A 98 -12.83 19.92 -9.68
N GLU A 99 -13.06 19.72 -8.39
CA GLU A 99 -12.06 19.18 -7.46
C GLU A 99 -12.06 17.64 -7.54
N ILE A 100 -11.19 17.08 -8.40
CA ILE A 100 -11.18 15.65 -8.76
C ILE A 100 -10.74 14.76 -7.58
N ILE A 101 -9.87 15.22 -6.72
CA ILE A 101 -9.33 14.38 -5.63
C ILE A 101 -10.41 14.05 -4.61
N ALA A 102 -11.15 15.05 -4.13
CA ALA A 102 -12.17 14.84 -3.11
C ALA A 102 -13.47 14.27 -3.67
N THR A 103 -13.86 14.66 -4.90
CA THR A 103 -15.15 14.27 -5.47
C THR A 103 -15.11 12.97 -6.25
N TYR A 104 -13.94 12.62 -6.83
CA TYR A 104 -13.81 11.43 -7.67
C TYR A 104 -12.82 10.42 -7.08
N THR A 105 -11.50 10.70 -7.06
CA THR A 105 -10.50 9.65 -6.79
C THR A 105 -10.60 9.08 -5.39
N ARG A 106 -10.82 9.91 -4.38
CA ARG A 106 -10.97 9.46 -2.99
C ARG A 106 -12.25 8.66 -2.80
N VAL A 107 -13.35 9.11 -3.39
CA VAL A 107 -14.64 8.42 -3.31
C VAL A 107 -14.60 7.08 -4.04
N LEU A 108 -14.09 7.07 -5.28
CA LEU A 108 -13.93 5.86 -6.08
C LEU A 108 -13.15 4.81 -5.30
N HIS A 109 -11.95 5.17 -4.85
CA HIS A 109 -11.10 4.20 -4.16
C HIS A 109 -11.71 3.72 -2.84
N LEU A 110 -12.35 4.61 -2.07
CA LEU A 110 -13.03 4.22 -0.84
C LEU A 110 -14.16 3.21 -1.11
N MET A 111 -14.93 3.41 -2.17
CA MET A 111 -16.00 2.46 -2.55
C MET A 111 -15.42 1.11 -2.95
N VAL A 112 -14.34 1.12 -3.75
CA VAL A 112 -13.66 -0.11 -4.19
C VAL A 112 -13.07 -0.88 -3.01
N ILE A 113 -12.36 -0.23 -2.07
CA ILE A 113 -11.80 -0.93 -0.92
C ILE A 113 -12.87 -1.43 0.05
N CYS A 114 -14.00 -0.74 0.16
CA CYS A 114 -15.14 -1.23 0.92
C CYS A 114 -15.77 -2.47 0.28
N ASP A 115 -15.87 -2.50 -1.06
CA ASP A 115 -16.33 -3.69 -1.79
C ASP A 115 -15.36 -4.86 -1.61
N LEU A 116 -14.06 -4.62 -1.78
CA LEU A 116 -13.00 -5.62 -1.60
C LEU A 116 -13.04 -6.26 -0.20
N LEU A 117 -13.16 -5.45 0.84
CA LEU A 117 -13.25 -5.93 2.23
C LEU A 117 -14.61 -6.53 2.58
N GLY A 118 -15.62 -6.38 1.73
CA GLY A 118 -16.98 -6.85 1.99
C GLY A 118 -17.75 -5.95 2.97
N ILE A 119 -17.42 -4.65 3.09
CA ILE A 119 -18.12 -3.72 3.98
C ILE A 119 -19.52 -3.43 3.44
N PRO A 120 -20.60 -3.66 4.22
CA PRO A 120 -21.97 -3.42 3.80
C PRO A 120 -22.19 -1.95 3.36
N GLN A 121 -22.98 -1.75 2.30
CA GLN A 121 -23.26 -0.43 1.76
C GLN A 121 -23.80 0.55 2.81
N SER A 122 -24.65 0.08 3.74
CA SER A 122 -25.22 0.89 4.81
C SER A 122 -24.18 1.42 5.84
N GLU A 123 -22.98 0.84 5.87
CA GLU A 123 -21.91 1.20 6.82
C GLU A 123 -20.80 2.07 6.17
N ARG A 124 -20.71 2.11 4.82
CA ARG A 124 -19.64 2.80 4.09
C ARG A 124 -19.54 4.29 4.40
N ALA A 125 -20.65 4.98 4.50
CA ALA A 125 -20.69 6.41 4.85
C ALA A 125 -20.14 6.70 6.26
N LYS A 126 -20.27 5.75 7.19
CA LYS A 126 -19.67 5.85 8.54
C LYS A 126 -18.16 5.65 8.48
N VAL A 127 -17.73 4.62 7.75
CA VAL A 127 -16.31 4.31 7.54
C VAL A 127 -15.61 5.48 6.85
N ALA A 128 -16.21 6.05 5.80
CA ALA A 128 -15.73 7.25 5.11
C ALA A 128 -15.46 8.42 6.08
N ARG A 129 -16.42 8.72 6.95
CA ARG A 129 -16.28 9.80 7.94
C ARG A 129 -15.18 9.56 8.98
N TRP A 130 -14.89 8.30 9.28
CA TRP A 130 -13.84 7.98 10.25
C TRP A 130 -12.44 8.02 9.65
N ILE A 131 -12.30 7.70 8.35
CA ILE A 131 -11.01 7.74 7.66
C ILE A 131 -10.63 9.14 7.17
N ALA A 132 -11.59 9.99 6.84
CA ALA A 132 -11.33 11.31 6.27
C ALA A 132 -10.29 12.15 7.06
N PRO A 133 -10.29 12.17 8.43
CA PRO A 133 -9.26 12.87 9.18
C PRO A 133 -7.87 12.22 9.12
N LEU A 134 -7.77 10.96 8.69
CA LEU A 134 -6.50 10.23 8.53
C LEU A 134 -5.84 10.50 7.17
N SER A 135 -6.61 10.98 6.20
CA SER A 135 -6.18 11.31 4.83
C SER A 135 -5.75 12.77 4.70
N GLY A 136 -5.07 13.32 5.68
CA GLY A 136 -4.62 14.70 5.72
C GLY A 136 -3.12 14.83 5.91
N PRO A 137 -2.62 16.08 6.01
CA PRO A 137 -1.20 16.32 6.25
C PRO A 137 -0.72 15.60 7.51
N THR A 138 0.43 14.95 7.43
CA THR A 138 1.09 14.19 8.51
C THR A 138 1.69 15.08 9.61
N SER A 139 0.98 16.16 9.97
CA SER A 139 1.37 16.99 11.11
C SER A 139 0.93 16.36 12.43
N ALA A 140 1.62 16.67 13.53
CA ALA A 140 1.26 16.18 14.86
C ALA A 140 -0.21 16.50 15.22
N ILE A 141 -0.71 17.67 14.82
CA ILE A 141 -2.11 18.08 15.02
C ILE A 141 -3.05 17.21 14.16
N GLY A 142 -2.67 16.93 12.92
CA GLY A 142 -3.42 16.04 12.02
C GLY A 142 -3.54 14.63 12.60
N MET A 143 -2.45 14.08 13.11
CA MET A 143 -2.45 12.77 13.79
C MET A 143 -3.39 12.78 15.01
N LEU A 144 -3.34 13.77 15.87
CA LEU A 144 -4.23 13.87 17.04
C LEU A 144 -5.70 13.95 16.63
N ARG A 145 -6.03 14.70 15.58
CA ARG A 145 -7.41 14.77 15.04
C ARG A 145 -7.87 13.44 14.43
N GLY A 146 -6.94 12.64 13.88
CA GLY A 146 -7.22 11.33 13.32
C GLY A 146 -7.49 10.23 14.35
N LEU A 147 -6.97 10.34 15.58
CA LEU A 147 -7.07 9.30 16.61
C LEU A 147 -8.50 8.83 16.91
N PRO A 148 -9.52 9.72 17.06
CA PRO A 148 -10.89 9.27 17.27
C PRO A 148 -11.44 8.45 16.08
N GLY A 149 -11.10 8.83 14.86
CA GLY A 149 -11.45 8.09 13.64
C GLY A 149 -10.82 6.71 13.63
N LEU A 150 -9.51 6.64 13.85
CA LEU A 150 -8.75 5.38 13.94
C LEU A 150 -9.33 4.44 15.01
N ARG A 151 -9.62 4.95 16.21
CA ARG A 151 -10.24 4.16 17.29
C ARG A 151 -11.61 3.59 16.88
N ARG A 152 -12.42 4.36 16.11
CA ARG A 152 -13.72 3.89 15.62
C ARG A 152 -13.55 2.82 14.55
N ILE A 153 -12.60 2.99 13.63
CA ILE A 153 -12.28 2.00 12.58
C ILE A 153 -11.81 0.68 13.21
N MET A 154 -10.88 0.73 14.17
CA MET A 154 -10.40 -0.47 14.85
C MET A 154 -11.52 -1.19 15.61
N ARG A 155 -12.37 -0.44 16.30
CA ARG A 155 -13.54 -1.02 16.98
C ARG A 155 -14.55 -1.62 16.01
N TYR A 156 -14.73 -0.98 14.86
CA TYR A 156 -15.59 -1.46 13.79
C TYR A 156 -15.09 -2.79 13.25
N PHE A 157 -13.82 -2.89 12.83
CA PHE A 157 -13.28 -4.12 12.29
C PHE A 157 -13.22 -5.26 13.31
N ARG A 158 -12.93 -4.99 14.58
CA ARG A 158 -13.02 -6.01 15.64
C ARG A 158 -14.43 -6.60 15.77
N LYS A 159 -15.46 -5.75 15.76
CA LYS A 159 -16.85 -6.22 15.77
C LYS A 159 -17.27 -6.90 14.47
N ASP A 160 -16.74 -6.43 13.36
CA ASP A 160 -17.03 -6.96 12.04
C ASP A 160 -16.43 -8.35 11.86
N PHE A 161 -15.23 -8.56 12.37
CA PHE A 161 -14.60 -9.87 12.43
C PHE A 161 -15.47 -10.90 13.15
N GLU A 162 -15.99 -10.55 14.33
CA GLU A 162 -16.93 -11.41 15.08
C GLU A 162 -18.22 -11.69 14.31
N ARG A 163 -18.71 -10.72 13.55
CA ARG A 163 -19.90 -10.91 12.70
C ARG A 163 -19.62 -11.89 11.57
N VAL A 164 -18.47 -11.74 10.89
CA VAL A 164 -18.08 -12.60 9.75
C VAL A 164 -17.83 -14.02 10.21
N ARG A 165 -17.22 -14.24 11.37
CA ARG A 165 -17.06 -15.57 11.95
C ARG A 165 -18.40 -16.29 12.18
N ARG A 166 -19.46 -15.54 12.53
CA ARG A 166 -20.82 -16.10 12.79
C ARG A 166 -21.65 -16.24 11.52
N ALA A 167 -21.53 -15.30 10.61
CA ALA A 167 -22.28 -15.24 9.36
C ALA A 167 -21.39 -14.72 8.25
N GLN A 168 -20.84 -15.62 7.44
CA GLN A 168 -19.97 -15.31 6.34
C GLN A 168 -20.68 -14.45 5.27
N ARG A 169 -19.96 -13.53 4.67
CA ARG A 169 -20.38 -12.73 3.54
C ARG A 169 -19.24 -12.58 2.53
N PRO A 170 -19.49 -12.37 1.25
CA PRO A 170 -18.44 -12.19 0.27
C PRO A 170 -17.50 -11.02 0.62
N GLY A 171 -16.19 -11.24 0.49
CA GLY A 171 -15.15 -10.23 0.68
C GLY A 171 -13.88 -10.75 1.33
N LEU A 172 -12.84 -9.94 1.26
CA LEU A 172 -11.50 -10.29 1.72
C LEU A 172 -11.46 -10.65 3.21
N ILE A 173 -12.30 -10.02 4.04
CA ILE A 173 -12.38 -10.32 5.49
C ILE A 173 -12.81 -11.77 5.69
N THR A 174 -13.80 -12.27 4.94
CA THR A 174 -14.21 -13.68 5.00
C THR A 174 -13.10 -14.60 4.54
N ASN A 175 -12.43 -14.27 3.44
CA ASN A 175 -11.32 -15.07 2.92
C ASN A 175 -10.15 -15.16 3.90
N LEU A 176 -9.89 -14.09 4.67
CA LEU A 176 -8.90 -14.10 5.75
C LEU A 176 -9.32 -15.04 6.90
N VAL A 177 -10.60 -15.01 7.29
CA VAL A 177 -11.16 -15.94 8.33
C VAL A 177 -11.07 -17.38 7.85
N GLU A 178 -11.33 -17.65 6.58
CA GLU A 178 -11.22 -19.01 6.01
C GLU A 178 -9.77 -19.47 5.93
N ALA A 179 -8.84 -18.59 5.52
CA ALA A 179 -7.42 -18.90 5.45
C ALA A 179 -6.85 -19.24 6.85
N GLU A 180 -7.35 -18.60 7.92
CA GLU A 180 -7.05 -18.94 9.30
C GLU A 180 -7.46 -20.38 9.67
N ASN A 181 -8.60 -20.85 9.20
CA ASN A 181 -9.09 -22.19 9.50
C ASN A 181 -8.30 -23.30 8.77
N GLU A 182 -7.64 -22.97 7.66
CA GLU A 182 -6.89 -23.91 6.83
C GLU A 182 -5.39 -24.03 7.20
N GLY A 183 -4.90 -23.22 8.13
CA GLY A 183 -3.48 -23.16 8.44
C GLY A 183 -3.16 -22.52 9.80
N ASP A 184 -2.20 -21.61 9.79
CA ASP A 184 -1.76 -20.89 10.98
C ASP A 184 -2.83 -19.94 11.49
N LYS A 185 -3.11 -20.01 12.78
CA LYS A 185 -4.10 -19.15 13.42
C LYS A 185 -3.59 -17.71 13.49
N LEU A 186 -4.48 -16.77 13.12
CA LEU A 186 -4.33 -15.36 13.43
C LEU A 186 -4.92 -15.09 14.82
N ASN A 187 -4.19 -14.39 15.67
CA ASN A 187 -4.83 -13.82 16.83
C ASN A 187 -5.68 -12.59 16.44
N ASP A 188 -6.62 -12.19 17.29
CA ASP A 188 -7.55 -11.10 16.99
C ASP A 188 -6.84 -9.76 16.74
N ASP A 189 -5.68 -9.53 17.36
CA ASP A 189 -4.88 -8.30 17.18
C ASP A 189 -4.09 -8.34 15.86
N GLU A 190 -3.52 -9.48 15.47
CA GLU A 190 -2.89 -9.67 14.15
C GLU A 190 -3.91 -9.48 13.02
N PHE A 191 -5.09 -10.09 13.14
CA PHE A 191 -6.17 -9.92 12.18
C PHE A 191 -6.57 -8.44 12.05
N LEU A 192 -6.82 -7.78 13.19
CA LEU A 192 -7.18 -6.37 13.23
C LEU A 192 -6.09 -5.50 12.61
N ALA A 193 -4.83 -5.75 12.98
CA ALA A 193 -3.68 -5.06 12.40
C ALA A 193 -3.62 -5.21 10.87
N MET A 194 -3.83 -6.42 10.39
CA MET A 194 -3.79 -6.73 8.96
C MET A 194 -4.89 -5.99 8.19
N VAL A 195 -6.15 -6.11 8.62
CA VAL A 195 -7.29 -5.46 7.95
C VAL A 195 -7.16 -3.94 7.98
N VAL A 196 -6.80 -3.36 9.13
CA VAL A 196 -6.62 -1.90 9.26
C VAL A 196 -5.44 -1.43 8.40
N THR A 197 -4.35 -2.19 8.36
CA THR A 197 -3.18 -1.86 7.52
C THR A 197 -3.53 -1.91 6.04
N LEU A 198 -4.23 -2.96 5.57
CA LEU A 198 -4.68 -3.07 4.19
C LEU A 198 -5.62 -1.92 3.81
N PHE A 199 -6.52 -1.55 4.72
CA PHE A 199 -7.46 -0.47 4.49
C PHE A 199 -6.76 0.90 4.40
N ILE A 200 -5.90 1.25 5.38
CA ILE A 200 -5.23 2.55 5.43
C ILE A 200 -4.15 2.65 4.35
N ALA A 201 -3.26 1.67 4.26
CA ALA A 201 -2.14 1.69 3.31
C ALA A 201 -2.62 1.62 1.86
N GLY A 202 -3.66 0.84 1.58
CA GLY A 202 -4.25 0.75 0.25
C GLY A 202 -4.98 2.03 -0.15
N HIS A 203 -5.60 2.75 0.81
CA HIS A 203 -6.42 3.91 0.48
C HIS A 203 -5.60 5.07 -0.07
N GLU A 204 -4.62 5.56 0.67
CA GLU A 204 -3.90 6.80 0.33
C GLU A 204 -3.04 6.64 -0.93
N THR A 205 -2.33 5.52 -1.05
CA THR A 205 -1.44 5.26 -2.19
C THR A 205 -2.18 5.19 -3.52
N MET A 206 -3.37 4.58 -3.54
CA MET A 206 -4.20 4.50 -4.74
C MET A 206 -4.87 5.82 -5.09
N VAL A 207 -5.29 6.61 -4.11
CA VAL A 207 -5.79 7.97 -4.34
C VAL A 207 -4.71 8.81 -5.02
N HIS A 208 -3.46 8.74 -4.53
CA HIS A 208 -2.33 9.45 -5.15
C HIS A 208 -2.06 8.95 -6.57
N LEU A 209 -2.00 7.65 -6.80
CA LEU A 209 -1.72 7.08 -8.12
C LEU A 209 -2.79 7.48 -9.15
N ILE A 210 -4.07 7.37 -8.80
CA ILE A 210 -5.17 7.75 -9.71
C ILE A 210 -5.15 9.25 -9.98
N SER A 211 -4.97 10.07 -8.94
CA SER A 211 -4.96 11.54 -9.08
C SER A 211 -3.82 12.02 -9.96
N ILE A 212 -2.60 11.50 -9.73
CA ILE A 212 -1.44 11.89 -10.55
C ILE A 212 -1.55 11.33 -11.97
N GLY A 213 -2.19 10.17 -12.16
CA GLY A 213 -2.48 9.60 -13.46
C GLY A 213 -3.42 10.50 -14.27
N ILE A 214 -4.49 10.97 -13.66
CA ILE A 214 -5.42 11.95 -14.27
C ILE A 214 -4.67 13.23 -14.64
N TYR A 215 -3.86 13.75 -13.70
CA TYR A 215 -3.03 14.93 -13.95
C TYR A 215 -2.07 14.72 -15.13
N ALA A 216 -1.34 13.62 -15.17
CA ALA A 216 -0.36 13.33 -16.22
C ALA A 216 -1.00 13.23 -17.61
N VAL A 217 -2.20 12.61 -17.70
CA VAL A 217 -2.95 12.49 -18.95
C VAL A 217 -3.53 13.84 -19.40
N LEU A 218 -4.12 14.61 -18.48
CA LEU A 218 -4.78 15.86 -18.82
C LEU A 218 -3.81 17.01 -19.08
N SER A 219 -2.68 17.08 -18.34
CA SER A 219 -1.68 18.16 -18.47
C SER A 219 -0.72 17.98 -19.64
N THR A 220 -0.58 16.77 -20.19
CA THR A 220 0.35 16.45 -21.27
C THR A 220 -0.40 16.05 -22.54
N PRO A 221 -0.57 16.95 -23.54
CA PRO A 221 -1.32 16.64 -24.76
C PRO A 221 -0.84 15.37 -25.47
N ALA A 222 0.48 15.14 -25.51
CA ALA A 222 1.06 13.93 -26.11
C ALA A 222 0.64 12.65 -25.38
N THR A 223 0.59 12.65 -24.04
CA THR A 223 0.13 11.51 -23.26
C THR A 223 -1.35 11.23 -23.49
N ARG A 224 -2.16 12.29 -23.50
CA ARG A 224 -3.60 12.16 -23.80
C ARG A 224 -3.82 11.59 -25.19
N GLN A 225 -3.13 12.11 -26.20
CA GLN A 225 -3.24 11.63 -27.58
C GLN A 225 -2.83 10.16 -27.68
N ALA A 226 -1.69 9.79 -27.08
CA ALA A 226 -1.23 8.39 -27.07
C ALA A 226 -2.27 7.42 -26.49
N MET A 227 -2.97 7.82 -25.41
CA MET A 227 -4.03 7.00 -24.81
C MET A 227 -5.30 6.94 -25.66
N GLN A 228 -5.62 7.99 -26.41
CA GLN A 228 -6.73 7.99 -27.34
C GLN A 228 -6.45 7.10 -28.57
N ASP A 229 -5.24 7.18 -29.10
CA ASP A 229 -4.80 6.42 -30.28
C ASP A 229 -4.63 4.93 -29.96
N ASN A 230 -4.14 4.59 -28.76
CA ASN A 230 -3.90 3.21 -28.35
C ASN A 230 -4.26 2.96 -26.89
N PRO A 231 -5.56 2.81 -26.56
CA PRO A 231 -6.01 2.50 -25.19
C PRO A 231 -5.41 1.20 -24.60
N ALA A 232 -4.96 0.28 -25.46
CA ALA A 232 -4.31 -0.97 -25.03
C ALA A 232 -2.95 -0.72 -24.34
N GLU A 233 -2.36 0.46 -24.44
CA GLU A 233 -1.14 0.84 -23.72
C GLU A 233 -1.41 1.38 -22.30
N LEU A 234 -2.66 1.48 -21.86
CA LEU A 234 -3.00 1.89 -20.49
C LEU A 234 -2.22 1.13 -19.40
N PRO A 235 -1.97 -0.18 -19.50
CA PRO A 235 -1.15 -0.88 -18.52
C PRO A 235 0.30 -0.36 -18.45
N LEU A 236 0.89 0.02 -19.59
CA LEU A 236 2.24 0.59 -19.61
C LEU A 236 2.29 1.99 -19.01
N LEU A 237 1.26 2.78 -19.26
CA LEU A 237 1.07 4.08 -18.59
C LEU A 237 1.03 3.90 -17.07
N VAL A 238 0.28 2.94 -16.55
CA VAL A 238 0.20 2.68 -15.10
C VAL A 238 1.56 2.29 -14.53
N GLU A 239 2.33 1.41 -15.20
CA GLU A 239 3.70 1.05 -14.79
C GLU A 239 4.63 2.28 -14.79
N GLU A 240 4.52 3.16 -15.80
CA GLU A 240 5.32 4.38 -15.87
C GLU A 240 4.91 5.42 -14.83
N LEU A 241 3.62 5.55 -14.52
CA LEU A 241 3.15 6.38 -13.41
C LEU A 241 3.74 5.90 -12.07
N MET A 242 3.75 4.59 -11.84
CA MET A 242 4.35 4.00 -10.63
C MET A 242 5.86 4.25 -10.57
N ARG A 243 6.55 4.19 -11.70
CA ARG A 243 7.98 4.48 -11.76
C ARG A 243 8.25 5.96 -11.49
N PHE A 244 7.63 6.82 -12.29
CA PHE A 244 7.98 8.24 -12.37
C PHE A 244 7.54 9.03 -11.13
N TYR A 245 6.33 8.79 -10.66
CA TYR A 245 5.79 9.51 -9.51
C TYR A 245 5.94 8.75 -8.18
N SER A 246 6.18 7.45 -8.22
CA SER A 246 6.43 6.61 -7.04
C SER A 246 5.48 6.93 -5.87
N PRO A 247 4.21 6.51 -5.89
CA PRO A 247 3.24 6.81 -4.82
C PRO A 247 3.74 6.43 -3.42
N VAL A 248 4.59 5.42 -3.33
CA VAL A 248 5.39 5.09 -2.15
C VAL A 248 6.82 5.53 -2.43
N MET A 249 7.21 6.68 -1.90
CA MET A 249 8.52 7.31 -2.19
C MET A 249 9.68 6.62 -1.49
N MET A 250 9.45 6.01 -0.31
CA MET A 250 10.49 5.38 0.50
C MET A 250 9.93 4.20 1.30
N THR A 251 10.80 3.28 1.70
CA THR A 251 10.44 2.20 2.62
C THR A 251 10.20 2.75 4.02
N LYS A 252 9.57 1.93 4.88
CA LYS A 252 9.66 2.18 6.31
C LYS A 252 11.13 2.11 6.75
N PRO A 253 11.52 2.82 7.83
CA PRO A 253 12.85 2.68 8.39
C PRO A 253 13.12 1.24 8.83
N HIS A 254 14.31 0.74 8.51
CA HIS A 254 14.88 -0.51 9.01
C HIS A 254 15.92 -0.17 10.07
N ILE A 255 16.12 -1.08 10.99
CA ILE A 255 17.12 -0.95 12.07
C ILE A 255 18.34 -1.79 11.69
N VAL A 256 19.52 -1.18 11.75
CA VAL A 256 20.81 -1.87 11.55
C VAL A 256 21.07 -2.80 12.72
N GLN A 257 21.29 -4.10 12.45
CA GLN A 257 21.43 -5.15 13.45
C GLN A 257 22.86 -5.30 13.98
N GLU A 258 23.84 -4.98 13.15
CA GLU A 258 25.27 -5.05 13.43
C GLU A 258 25.99 -3.93 12.70
N ASP A 259 27.19 -3.59 13.16
CA ASP A 259 28.02 -2.58 12.48
C ASP A 259 28.33 -3.05 11.06
N VAL A 260 28.02 -2.25 10.05
CA VAL A 260 28.18 -2.59 8.64
C VAL A 260 28.63 -1.37 7.84
N ASP A 261 29.48 -1.59 6.84
CA ASP A 261 29.78 -0.58 5.83
C ASP A 261 28.87 -0.75 4.64
N LEU A 262 28.14 0.30 4.30
CA LEU A 262 27.26 0.33 3.13
C LEU A 262 27.83 1.31 2.09
N ASP A 263 28.54 0.76 1.11
CA ASP A 263 29.19 1.51 0.02
C ASP A 263 30.08 2.67 0.54
N GLY A 264 30.91 2.42 1.57
CA GLY A 264 31.80 3.39 2.17
C GLY A 264 31.16 4.29 3.25
N VAL A 265 29.90 4.03 3.60
CA VAL A 265 29.20 4.70 4.69
C VAL A 265 29.13 3.75 5.89
N PRO A 266 29.84 4.03 6.99
CA PRO A 266 29.75 3.20 8.19
C PRO A 266 28.41 3.41 8.88
N LEU A 267 27.70 2.32 9.14
CA LEU A 267 26.45 2.29 9.90
C LEU A 267 26.66 1.51 11.17
N ALA A 268 26.26 2.08 12.30
CA ALA A 268 26.35 1.42 13.58
C ALA A 268 25.08 0.62 13.90
N LYS A 269 25.22 -0.41 14.70
CA LYS A 269 24.08 -1.15 15.25
C LYS A 269 23.11 -0.21 15.96
N GLY A 270 21.83 -0.30 15.59
CA GLY A 270 20.74 0.54 16.09
C GLY A 270 20.44 1.76 15.24
N ASP A 271 21.26 2.07 14.25
CA ASP A 271 20.97 3.13 13.28
C ASP A 271 19.70 2.82 12.49
N GLN A 272 19.06 3.87 11.98
CA GLN A 272 17.87 3.74 11.14
C GLN A 272 18.20 4.10 9.70
N ILE A 273 17.84 3.23 8.79
CA ILE A 273 18.04 3.41 7.36
C ILE A 273 16.72 3.16 6.60
N ALA A 274 16.46 3.94 5.57
CA ALA A 274 15.33 3.73 4.67
C ALA A 274 15.78 3.81 3.21
N ALA A 275 15.23 2.94 2.36
CA ALA A 275 15.49 3.01 0.93
C ALA A 275 14.58 4.06 0.27
N LEU A 276 15.16 4.99 -0.46
CA LEU A 276 14.45 5.99 -1.25
C LEU A 276 14.06 5.38 -2.61
N LEU A 277 12.84 4.83 -2.70
CA LEU A 277 12.35 4.11 -3.87
C LEU A 277 12.24 5.02 -5.10
N ILE A 278 11.83 6.27 -4.91
CA ILE A 278 11.74 7.24 -6.00
C ILE A 278 13.12 7.50 -6.63
N ALA A 279 14.18 7.62 -5.85
CA ALA A 279 15.53 7.77 -6.39
C ALA A 279 15.96 6.52 -7.17
N ALA A 280 15.52 5.31 -6.70
CA ALA A 280 15.75 4.07 -7.43
C ALA A 280 15.07 4.03 -8.78
N ASN A 281 13.89 4.60 -8.88
CA ASN A 281 13.11 4.66 -10.11
C ASN A 281 13.59 5.75 -11.08
N HIS A 282 14.51 6.63 -10.64
CA HIS A 282 15.14 7.67 -11.44
C HIS A 282 16.66 7.44 -11.63
N ASP A 283 17.15 6.23 -11.36
CA ASP A 283 18.56 5.89 -11.50
C ASP A 283 18.96 5.68 -12.96
N GLU A 284 19.91 6.48 -13.46
CA GLU A 284 20.44 6.43 -14.82
C GLU A 284 21.10 5.08 -15.15
N ALA A 285 21.63 4.38 -14.14
CA ALA A 285 22.17 3.04 -14.31
C ALA A 285 21.11 1.99 -14.65
N ARG A 286 19.85 2.29 -14.37
CA ARG A 286 18.70 1.36 -14.55
C ARG A 286 17.74 1.82 -15.64
N PHE A 287 17.58 3.11 -15.83
CA PHE A 287 16.61 3.69 -16.75
C PHE A 287 17.28 4.64 -17.73
N LYS A 288 17.08 4.43 -19.02
CA LYS A 288 17.46 5.42 -20.02
C LYS A 288 16.55 6.64 -19.89
N VAL A 289 17.15 7.85 -19.86
CA VAL A 289 16.44 9.13 -19.67
C VAL A 289 15.41 9.07 -18.53
N PRO A 290 15.86 8.83 -17.27
CA PRO A 290 14.97 8.57 -16.15
C PRO A 290 14.06 9.74 -15.81
N GLU A 291 14.47 10.98 -16.08
CA GLU A 291 13.73 12.22 -15.83
C GLU A 291 12.65 12.52 -16.89
N THR A 292 12.50 11.63 -17.88
CA THR A 292 11.46 11.77 -18.91
C THR A 292 10.33 10.77 -18.65
N PHE A 293 9.11 11.26 -18.60
CA PHE A 293 7.91 10.43 -18.55
C PHE A 293 7.62 9.84 -19.93
N ILE A 294 7.67 8.52 -20.06
CA ILE A 294 7.51 7.80 -21.33
C ILE A 294 6.39 6.76 -21.15
N VAL A 295 5.22 7.03 -21.76
CA VAL A 295 3.98 6.24 -21.60
C VAL A 295 4.20 4.74 -21.82
N ASN A 296 4.97 4.37 -22.82
CA ASN A 296 5.18 2.97 -23.21
C ASN A 296 6.61 2.49 -22.95
N ARG A 297 7.24 2.97 -21.87
CA ARG A 297 8.60 2.59 -21.48
C ARG A 297 8.76 1.07 -21.37
N ARG A 298 9.77 0.57 -22.09
CA ARG A 298 10.16 -0.85 -22.04
C ARG A 298 11.70 -0.97 -22.16
N PRO A 299 12.38 -1.73 -21.27
CA PRO A 299 11.84 -2.33 -20.03
C PRO A 299 11.53 -1.28 -18.96
N ASN A 300 10.64 -1.60 -18.03
CA ASN A 300 10.29 -0.76 -16.89
C ASN A 300 10.43 -1.53 -15.56
N PRO A 301 11.67 -1.81 -15.09
CA PRO A 301 11.92 -2.60 -13.89
C PRO A 301 11.87 -1.74 -12.62
N HIS A 302 10.78 -0.98 -12.42
CA HIS A 302 10.62 -0.13 -11.26
C HIS A 302 10.42 -0.92 -9.95
N VAL A 303 10.69 -0.28 -8.81
CA VAL A 303 10.65 -0.89 -7.48
C VAL A 303 9.50 -0.37 -6.61
N CYS A 304 8.48 0.24 -7.20
CA CYS A 304 7.37 0.87 -6.47
C CYS A 304 6.59 -0.12 -5.57
N LEU A 305 6.48 -1.39 -5.98
CA LEU A 305 5.81 -2.46 -5.22
C LEU A 305 6.79 -3.30 -4.38
N GLY A 306 8.01 -2.83 -4.19
CA GLY A 306 9.08 -3.55 -3.51
C GLY A 306 9.88 -4.48 -4.44
N CYS A 307 11.10 -4.86 -4.00
CA CYS A 307 12.03 -5.65 -4.83
C CYS A 307 11.60 -7.11 -5.05
N ASN A 308 10.61 -7.61 -4.32
CA ASN A 308 10.18 -9.02 -4.33
C ASN A 308 8.76 -9.24 -4.83
N TRP A 309 8.17 -8.30 -5.56
CA TRP A 309 6.93 -8.61 -6.25
C TRP A 309 7.18 -9.74 -7.26
N ARG A 310 6.96 -10.98 -6.82
CA ARG A 310 6.97 -12.21 -7.63
C ARG A 310 5.55 -12.66 -7.99
N GLY A 311 4.55 -11.83 -7.71
CA GLY A 311 3.20 -12.09 -8.15
C GLY A 311 3.16 -12.18 -9.68
N PRO A 312 2.23 -12.94 -10.27
CA PRO A 312 2.03 -12.92 -11.70
C PRO A 312 1.82 -11.45 -12.07
N ARG A 313 2.67 -10.94 -12.99
CA ARG A 313 2.38 -9.64 -13.61
C ARG A 313 0.94 -9.74 -14.09
N PRO A 314 0.06 -8.77 -13.76
CA PRO A 314 -1.29 -8.80 -14.27
C PRO A 314 -1.19 -9.09 -15.77
N LYS A 315 -1.78 -10.19 -16.22
CA LYS A 315 -1.97 -10.40 -17.64
C LYS A 315 -3.07 -9.44 -18.02
N TRP A 316 -2.67 -8.25 -18.42
CA TRP A 316 -3.58 -7.32 -19.01
C TRP A 316 -4.06 -7.91 -20.33
N PRO A 317 -5.36 -7.95 -20.60
CA PRO A 317 -5.88 -8.42 -21.88
C PRO A 317 -5.38 -7.54 -23.04
#